data_f6cba7d42103baecdf22216269eb9410
#
_entry.id   f6cba7d42103baecdf22216269eb9410
#
_cell.length_a   1.000
_cell.length_b   1.000
_cell.length_c   1.000
_cell.angle_alpha   90.00
_cell.angle_beta   90.00
_cell.angle_gamma   90.00
#
_symmetry.space_group_name_H-M   'P 1'
#
loop_
_entity.id
_entity.type
_entity.pdbx_description
1 polymer ?
#
loop_
_entity_poly.entity_id
_entity_poly.type
_entity_poly.pdbx_seq_one_letter_code
_entity_poly.pdbx_strand_id
1 'polypeptide(L)'
;MRPLLGLLLATALSAATAQDTASVFDPARLKGPAHGTPNELIVLGTAHLSHLPKTFDPSALSSLLDRLAQWKPQIIAIESMTGPHCAFMRQYPDRYKDTVDTYCWDPAPARAATGLDVPAASAEVDAMLAHWPAAPTPTQRRKLASRFLAAGELTSALVQWLRLPQAERHAGDGLDATLVTLLGKLHTWHGEDGFIAAPLAARLGLERVVPMDDQAEYMPVDDEKASGAAIAKAWDNPATTQRKKNSDALEARLSTPEDVLAMYRAINDPSQARLTFDSDFGAALEEPSAQGYGRNYVGYWETRNLRMA
;
A
#
# COMPACT_ATOMS: atom_id res chain seq x y z
N MET A 1 2.02 -7.34 -91.92
CA MET A 1 2.77 -6.70 -90.83
C MET A 1 1.76 -5.96 -89.96
N ARG A 2 1.47 -6.46 -88.78
CA ARG A 2 0.57 -5.81 -87.81
C ARG A 2 1.40 -5.41 -86.59
N PRO A 3 1.34 -4.19 -86.06
CA PRO A 3 1.95 -3.85 -84.84
C PRO A 3 1.04 -4.22 -83.66
N LEU A 4 1.61 -4.90 -82.68
CA LEU A 4 1.02 -5.16 -81.35
C LEU A 4 1.14 -3.88 -80.49
N LEU A 5 -0.02 -3.41 -80.02
CA LEU A 5 -0.12 -2.35 -79.01
C LEU A 5 -0.06 -2.99 -77.66
N GLY A 6 1.03 -2.74 -76.91
CA GLY A 6 1.15 -3.16 -75.54
C GLY A 6 0.45 -2.18 -74.59
N LEU A 7 -0.53 -2.67 -73.84
CA LEU A 7 -1.25 -1.92 -72.80
C LEU A 7 -0.50 -2.06 -71.46
N LEU A 8 0.13 -1.01 -71.01
CA LEU A 8 0.72 -0.94 -69.70
C LEU A 8 -0.36 -0.59 -68.65
N LEU A 9 -0.73 -1.55 -67.80
CA LEU A 9 -1.58 -1.34 -66.68
C LEU A 9 -0.71 -0.86 -65.48
N ALA A 10 -0.82 0.41 -65.14
CA ALA A 10 -0.23 0.95 -63.93
C ALA A 10 -1.16 0.69 -62.74
N THR A 11 -0.82 -0.27 -61.90
CA THR A 11 -1.51 -0.49 -60.61
C THR A 11 -0.99 0.51 -59.59
N ALA A 12 -1.79 1.52 -59.28
CA ALA A 12 -1.55 2.41 -58.14
C ALA A 12 -1.87 1.64 -56.85
N LEU A 13 -0.80 1.25 -56.08
CA LEU A 13 -0.97 0.81 -54.72
C LEU A 13 -1.28 2.05 -53.85
N SER A 14 -2.53 2.21 -53.45
CA SER A 14 -2.91 3.12 -52.40
C SER A 14 -2.48 2.51 -51.08
N ALA A 15 -1.39 3.01 -50.48
CA ALA A 15 -1.04 2.74 -49.14
C ALA A 15 -2.08 3.42 -48.22
N ALA A 16 -3.05 2.65 -47.75
CA ALA A 16 -3.91 3.06 -46.68
C ALA A 16 -3.05 3.12 -45.41
N THR A 17 -2.64 4.32 -45.01
CA THR A 17 -2.13 4.55 -43.64
C THR A 17 -3.31 4.34 -42.68
N ALA A 18 -3.36 3.16 -42.06
CA ALA A 18 -4.18 2.96 -40.88
C ALA A 18 -3.61 3.90 -39.82
N GLN A 19 -4.22 5.06 -39.64
CA GLN A 19 -4.06 5.83 -38.43
C GLN A 19 -4.70 4.99 -37.31
N ASP A 20 -3.85 4.30 -36.57
CA ASP A 20 -4.21 3.69 -35.30
C ASP A 20 -4.58 4.84 -34.37
N THR A 21 -5.82 5.29 -34.39
CA THR A 21 -6.39 6.10 -33.35
C THR A 21 -6.60 5.16 -32.16
N ALA A 22 -5.50 4.84 -31.45
CA ALA A 22 -5.62 4.27 -30.14
C ALA A 22 -6.58 5.19 -29.39
N SER A 23 -7.78 4.71 -29.09
CA SER A 23 -8.74 5.47 -28.30
C SER A 23 -8.08 5.74 -26.98
N VAL A 24 -7.72 7.00 -26.73
CA VAL A 24 -7.17 7.40 -25.44
C VAL A 24 -8.20 7.00 -24.41
N PHE A 25 -7.82 6.08 -23.53
CA PHE A 25 -8.67 5.66 -22.42
C PHE A 25 -8.97 6.89 -21.57
N ASP A 26 -10.26 7.23 -21.47
CA ASP A 26 -10.74 8.35 -20.68
C ASP A 26 -11.56 7.80 -19.50
N PRO A 27 -10.98 7.74 -18.29
CA PRO A 27 -11.69 7.24 -17.12
C PRO A 27 -12.98 8.00 -16.80
N ALA A 28 -13.07 9.29 -17.16
CA ALA A 28 -14.28 10.10 -16.96
C ALA A 28 -15.47 9.63 -17.80
N ARG A 29 -15.23 8.82 -18.83
CA ARG A 29 -16.28 8.21 -19.65
C ARG A 29 -16.79 6.88 -19.08
N LEU A 30 -16.12 6.33 -18.09
CA LEU A 30 -16.62 5.14 -17.38
C LEU A 30 -17.86 5.54 -16.60
N LYS A 31 -18.99 5.08 -17.05
CA LYS A 31 -20.21 5.16 -16.25
C LYS A 31 -20.09 4.14 -15.13
N GLY A 32 -20.41 4.55 -13.92
CA GLY A 32 -20.53 3.63 -12.79
C GLY A 32 -21.54 2.49 -13.08
N PRO A 33 -21.70 1.55 -12.15
CA PRO A 33 -22.63 0.44 -12.35
C PRO A 33 -24.01 0.95 -12.74
N ALA A 34 -24.69 0.23 -13.63
CA ALA A 34 -26.01 0.60 -14.14
C ALA A 34 -27.07 0.70 -13.03
N HIS A 35 -26.82 0.07 -11.88
CA HIS A 35 -27.71 0.04 -10.72
C HIS A 35 -26.88 0.20 -9.42
N GLY A 36 -27.45 0.89 -8.44
CA GLY A 36 -26.85 1.11 -7.14
C GLY A 36 -26.15 2.47 -7.00
N THR A 37 -25.81 2.82 -5.76
CA THR A 37 -25.02 4.00 -5.44
C THR A 37 -23.54 3.65 -5.66
N PRO A 38 -22.75 4.52 -6.36
CA PRO A 38 -21.31 4.31 -6.47
C PRO A 38 -20.64 4.24 -5.10
N ASN A 39 -19.57 3.44 -4.99
CA ASN A 39 -18.72 3.46 -3.82
C ASN A 39 -17.99 4.80 -3.73
N GLU A 40 -17.80 5.28 -2.51
CA GLU A 40 -16.94 6.43 -2.24
C GLU A 40 -15.56 5.94 -1.81
N LEU A 41 -14.51 6.48 -2.41
CA LEU A 41 -13.13 6.12 -2.12
C LEU A 41 -12.34 7.38 -1.75
N ILE A 42 -11.58 7.31 -0.67
CA ILE A 42 -10.53 8.27 -0.33
C ILE A 42 -9.19 7.56 -0.39
N VAL A 43 -8.26 8.10 -1.19
CA VAL A 43 -6.85 7.72 -1.14
C VAL A 43 -6.11 8.78 -0.34
N LEU A 44 -5.51 8.36 0.78
CA LEU A 44 -4.75 9.25 1.65
C LEU A 44 -3.26 9.05 1.40
N GLY A 45 -2.61 10.00 0.75
CA GLY A 45 -1.16 10.08 0.70
C GLY A 45 -0.58 10.38 2.08
N THR A 46 0.48 9.69 2.48
CA THR A 46 1.09 9.82 3.80
C THR A 46 2.56 10.24 3.72
N ALA A 47 3.08 10.75 4.83
CA ALA A 47 4.45 11.28 4.93
C ALA A 47 5.46 10.23 5.39
N HIS A 48 5.14 8.94 5.39
CA HIS A 48 5.92 7.89 6.04
C HIS A 48 6.26 8.25 7.50
N LEU A 49 5.27 8.08 8.38
CA LEU A 49 5.40 8.42 9.82
C LEU A 49 6.58 7.73 10.49
N SER A 50 7.10 6.64 9.92
CA SER A 50 8.32 5.97 10.36
C SER A 50 9.59 6.84 10.27
N HIS A 51 9.57 7.87 9.41
CA HIS A 51 10.70 8.81 9.24
C HIS A 51 10.62 10.00 10.21
N LEU A 52 9.49 10.19 10.89
CA LEU A 52 9.36 11.26 11.87
C LEU A 52 10.26 11.02 13.08
N PRO A 53 10.70 12.10 13.77
CA PRO A 53 11.51 12.00 14.98
C PRO A 53 10.84 11.08 16.02
N LYS A 54 11.64 10.33 16.76
CA LYS A 54 11.14 9.45 17.85
C LYS A 54 10.39 10.22 18.95
N THR A 55 10.56 11.54 18.98
CA THR A 55 9.87 12.45 19.90
C THR A 55 8.51 12.91 19.39
N PHE A 56 8.12 12.49 18.18
CA PHE A 56 6.80 12.81 17.65
C PHE A 56 5.71 12.23 18.55
N ASP A 57 4.78 13.09 18.98
CA ASP A 57 3.63 12.68 19.77
C ASP A 57 2.47 12.25 18.86
N PRO A 58 2.06 10.97 18.88
CA PRO A 58 0.93 10.50 18.07
C PRO A 58 -0.40 11.20 18.37
N SER A 59 -0.55 11.86 19.52
CA SER A 59 -1.75 12.65 19.84
C SER A 59 -1.96 13.82 18.87
N ALA A 60 -0.89 14.28 18.23
CA ALA A 60 -0.96 15.29 17.16
C ALA A 60 -1.71 14.81 15.91
N LEU A 61 -1.96 13.51 15.75
CA LEU A 61 -2.81 12.96 14.68
C LEU A 61 -4.32 13.09 14.96
N SER A 62 -4.73 13.58 16.13
CA SER A 62 -6.13 13.58 16.54
C SER A 62 -7.06 14.32 15.57
N SER A 63 -6.69 15.50 15.08
CA SER A 63 -7.50 16.26 14.10
C SER A 63 -7.65 15.53 12.76
N LEU A 64 -6.63 14.80 12.31
CA LEU A 64 -6.69 13.95 11.13
C LEU A 64 -7.64 12.77 11.36
N LEU A 65 -7.46 12.05 12.47
CA LEU A 65 -8.30 10.89 12.83
C LEU A 65 -9.78 11.29 13.00
N ASP A 66 -10.04 12.49 13.56
CA ASP A 66 -11.39 13.00 13.70
C ASP A 66 -12.07 13.23 12.33
N ARG A 67 -11.35 13.80 11.37
CA ARG A 67 -11.86 13.99 10.01
C ARG A 67 -12.13 12.69 9.28
N LEU A 68 -11.19 11.75 9.36
CA LEU A 68 -11.36 10.43 8.75
C LEU A 68 -12.52 9.67 9.40
N ALA A 69 -12.67 9.76 10.73
CA ALA A 69 -13.79 9.13 11.43
C ALA A 69 -15.16 9.76 11.08
N GLN A 70 -15.20 11.06 10.80
CA GLN A 70 -16.44 11.74 10.36
C GLN A 70 -16.92 11.22 9.00
N TRP A 71 -16.02 10.83 8.11
CA TRP A 71 -16.37 10.22 6.83
C TRP A 71 -16.92 8.79 6.97
N LYS A 72 -16.66 8.13 8.11
CA LYS A 72 -17.16 6.79 8.47
C LYS A 72 -16.82 5.71 7.44
N PRO A 73 -15.56 5.48 7.10
CA PRO A 73 -15.18 4.41 6.19
C PRO A 73 -15.68 3.06 6.72
N GLN A 74 -16.19 2.23 5.83
CA GLN A 74 -16.60 0.86 6.13
C GLN A 74 -15.43 -0.13 5.96
N ILE A 75 -14.44 0.25 5.16
CA ILE A 75 -13.22 -0.51 4.90
C ILE A 75 -12.04 0.47 5.02
N ILE A 76 -10.99 0.03 5.67
CA ILE A 76 -9.70 0.72 5.68
C ILE A 76 -8.69 -0.23 5.04
N ALA A 77 -8.20 0.13 3.86
CA ALA A 77 -7.13 -0.56 3.19
C ALA A 77 -5.77 0.04 3.58
N ILE A 78 -4.75 -0.79 3.69
CA ILE A 78 -3.40 -0.39 4.10
C ILE A 78 -2.34 -0.92 3.12
N GLU A 79 -1.26 -0.18 2.97
CA GLU A 79 -0.11 -0.55 2.16
C GLU A 79 0.78 -1.55 2.91
N SER A 80 0.21 -2.73 3.16
CA SER A 80 0.88 -3.86 3.81
C SER A 80 0.59 -5.12 3.03
N MET A 81 1.55 -6.06 3.06
CA MET A 81 1.41 -7.36 2.42
C MET A 81 0.43 -8.25 3.16
N THR A 82 -0.36 -9.04 2.42
CA THR A 82 -1.19 -10.07 3.05
C THR A 82 -0.32 -11.23 3.57
N GLY A 83 -0.74 -11.87 4.66
CA GLY A 83 -0.04 -13.04 5.18
C GLY A 83 0.06 -14.19 4.18
N PRO A 84 -1.00 -14.58 3.45
CA PRO A 84 -0.93 -15.57 2.37
C PRO A 84 0.07 -15.21 1.28
N HIS A 85 0.17 -13.95 0.89
CA HIS A 85 1.14 -13.49 -0.12
C HIS A 85 2.58 -13.62 0.40
N CYS A 86 2.84 -13.19 1.64
CA CYS A 86 4.13 -13.41 2.30
C CYS A 86 4.47 -14.91 2.42
N ALA A 87 3.49 -15.76 2.75
CA ALA A 87 3.69 -17.21 2.81
C ALA A 87 4.02 -17.81 1.44
N PHE A 88 3.40 -17.32 0.38
CA PHE A 88 3.72 -17.69 -1.00
C PHE A 88 5.17 -17.30 -1.36
N MET A 89 5.56 -16.05 -1.13
CA MET A 89 6.90 -15.57 -1.48
C MET A 89 8.01 -16.31 -0.72
N ARG A 90 7.78 -16.71 0.54
CA ARG A 90 8.73 -17.54 1.31
C ARG A 90 9.04 -18.89 0.68
N GLN A 91 8.18 -19.40 -0.22
CA GLN A 91 8.45 -20.65 -0.94
C GLN A 91 9.47 -20.46 -2.07
N TYR A 92 9.79 -19.22 -2.43
CA TYR A 92 10.72 -18.89 -3.51
C TYR A 92 11.83 -17.93 -3.01
N PRO A 93 12.68 -18.39 -2.07
CA PRO A 93 13.67 -17.52 -1.41
C PRO A 93 14.70 -16.94 -2.39
N ASP A 94 15.07 -17.68 -3.44
CA ASP A 94 16.03 -17.19 -4.44
C ASP A 94 15.53 -15.93 -5.16
N ARG A 95 14.21 -15.73 -5.19
CA ARG A 95 13.59 -14.58 -5.85
C ARG A 95 13.16 -13.50 -4.88
N TYR A 96 12.58 -13.88 -3.74
CA TYR A 96 11.84 -12.95 -2.88
C TYR A 96 12.44 -12.75 -1.49
N LYS A 97 13.68 -13.28 -1.23
CA LYS A 97 14.25 -13.19 0.10
C LYS A 97 14.23 -11.76 0.65
N ASP A 98 14.76 -10.80 -0.11
CA ASP A 98 14.88 -9.40 0.32
C ASP A 98 13.51 -8.73 0.45
N THR A 99 12.56 -9.06 -0.43
CA THR A 99 11.18 -8.62 -0.33
C THR A 99 10.50 -9.14 0.94
N VAL A 100 10.68 -10.44 1.25
CA VAL A 100 10.15 -11.07 2.46
C VAL A 100 10.77 -10.47 3.71
N ASP A 101 12.08 -10.29 3.72
CA ASP A 101 12.81 -9.72 4.87
C ASP A 101 12.41 -8.27 5.14
N THR A 102 12.02 -7.52 4.09
CA THR A 102 11.67 -6.10 4.18
C THR A 102 10.19 -5.88 4.53
N TYR A 103 9.28 -6.63 3.91
CA TYR A 103 7.84 -6.32 3.93
C TYR A 103 6.98 -7.35 4.64
N CYS A 104 7.54 -8.51 5.02
CA CYS A 104 6.75 -9.59 5.59
C CYS A 104 7.09 -9.82 7.06
N TRP A 105 6.12 -9.67 7.93
CA TRP A 105 6.28 -10.11 9.31
C TRP A 105 6.40 -11.64 9.39
N ASP A 106 7.27 -12.16 10.27
CA ASP A 106 7.40 -13.60 10.51
C ASP A 106 6.31 -14.09 11.47
N PRO A 107 5.33 -14.90 11.01
CA PRO A 107 4.25 -15.42 11.85
C PRO A 107 4.68 -16.60 12.75
N ALA A 108 5.93 -17.04 12.72
CA ALA A 108 6.38 -18.23 13.45
C ALA A 108 6.03 -18.22 14.95
N PRO A 109 6.18 -17.12 15.70
CA PRO A 109 5.76 -17.08 17.11
C PRO A 109 4.24 -17.33 17.28
N ALA A 110 3.41 -16.73 16.43
CA ALA A 110 1.97 -16.91 16.49
C ALA A 110 1.53 -18.31 16.05
N ARG A 111 2.21 -18.86 15.06
CA ARG A 111 2.02 -20.26 14.64
C ARG A 111 2.35 -21.24 15.76
N ALA A 112 3.43 -21.00 16.49
CA ALA A 112 3.79 -21.83 17.65
C ALA A 112 2.73 -21.75 18.75
N ALA A 113 2.20 -20.57 19.04
CA ALA A 113 1.18 -20.34 20.07
C ALA A 113 -0.21 -20.88 19.70
N THR A 114 -0.55 -20.91 18.41
CA THR A 114 -1.89 -21.29 17.93
C THR A 114 -1.97 -22.68 17.31
N GLY A 115 -0.83 -23.26 16.90
CA GLY A 115 -0.77 -24.50 16.13
C GLY A 115 -1.25 -24.37 14.67
N LEU A 116 -1.50 -23.13 14.18
CA LEU A 116 -2.04 -22.87 12.84
C LEU A 116 -0.93 -22.34 11.92
N ASP A 117 -0.92 -22.81 10.68
CA ASP A 117 -0.16 -22.16 9.61
C ASP A 117 -0.96 -20.98 9.02
N VAL A 118 -0.32 -20.19 8.13
CA VAL A 118 -0.95 -19.00 7.55
C VAL A 118 -2.26 -19.32 6.82
N PRO A 119 -2.35 -20.32 5.93
CA PRO A 119 -3.61 -20.67 5.27
C PRO A 119 -4.72 -21.08 6.24
N ALA A 120 -4.43 -21.93 7.22
CA ALA A 120 -5.40 -22.39 8.20
C ALA A 120 -5.87 -21.23 9.10
N ALA A 121 -4.95 -20.37 9.54
CA ALA A 121 -5.27 -19.19 10.33
C ALA A 121 -6.13 -18.19 9.55
N SER A 122 -5.84 -17.95 8.27
CA SER A 122 -6.64 -17.08 7.40
C SER A 122 -8.07 -17.62 7.24
N ALA A 123 -8.21 -18.92 7.00
CA ALA A 123 -9.52 -19.56 6.90
C ALA A 123 -10.30 -19.48 8.23
N GLU A 124 -9.62 -19.65 9.38
CA GLU A 124 -10.28 -19.50 10.70
C GLU A 124 -10.69 -18.06 10.96
N VAL A 125 -9.88 -17.06 10.57
CA VAL A 125 -10.24 -15.63 10.64
C VAL A 125 -11.53 -15.36 9.85
N ASP A 126 -11.58 -15.80 8.60
CA ASP A 126 -12.74 -15.56 7.74
C ASP A 126 -14.00 -16.24 8.29
N ALA A 127 -13.88 -17.48 8.78
CA ALA A 127 -14.99 -18.20 9.42
C ALA A 127 -15.46 -17.52 10.70
N MET A 128 -14.55 -17.00 11.53
CA MET A 128 -14.88 -16.24 12.73
C MET A 128 -15.62 -14.95 12.40
N LEU A 129 -15.12 -14.19 11.42
CA LEU A 129 -15.72 -12.92 11.01
C LEU A 129 -17.08 -13.09 10.34
N ALA A 130 -17.30 -14.16 9.57
CA ALA A 130 -18.60 -14.48 8.97
C ALA A 130 -19.72 -14.71 10.02
N HIS A 131 -19.35 -15.10 11.24
CA HIS A 131 -20.27 -15.36 12.36
C HIS A 131 -19.97 -14.49 13.58
N TRP A 132 -19.36 -13.30 13.35
CA TRP A 132 -18.90 -12.45 14.45
C TRP A 132 -20.08 -11.88 15.22
N PRO A 133 -20.10 -12.00 16.56
CA PRO A 133 -21.22 -11.50 17.34
C PRO A 133 -21.23 -9.96 17.41
N ALA A 134 -22.40 -9.38 17.50
CA ALA A 134 -22.55 -7.93 17.64
C ALA A 134 -21.87 -7.37 18.92
N ALA A 135 -21.79 -8.19 19.98
CA ALA A 135 -21.12 -7.86 21.24
C ALA A 135 -20.10 -8.94 21.61
N PRO A 136 -18.93 -8.96 20.98
CA PRO A 136 -17.92 -9.97 21.24
C PRO A 136 -17.29 -9.83 22.63
N THR A 137 -17.04 -10.97 23.27
CA THR A 137 -16.38 -11.02 24.57
C THR A 137 -14.88 -10.74 24.44
N PRO A 138 -14.18 -10.34 25.54
CA PRO A 138 -12.72 -10.20 25.53
C PRO A 138 -11.98 -11.47 25.06
N THR A 139 -12.43 -12.65 25.49
CA THR A 139 -11.92 -13.95 25.03
C THR A 139 -12.02 -14.11 23.49
N GLN A 140 -13.17 -13.76 22.91
CA GLN A 140 -13.32 -13.81 21.45
C GLN A 140 -12.38 -12.84 20.73
N ARG A 141 -12.19 -11.64 21.27
CA ARG A 141 -11.24 -10.66 20.69
C ARG A 141 -9.79 -11.12 20.80
N ARG A 142 -9.36 -11.64 21.96
CA ARG A 142 -8.00 -12.21 22.08
C ARG A 142 -7.81 -13.39 21.11
N LYS A 143 -8.81 -14.27 21.00
CA LYS A 143 -8.76 -15.37 20.07
C LYS A 143 -8.63 -14.87 18.62
N LEU A 144 -9.44 -13.89 18.19
CA LEU A 144 -9.36 -13.32 16.85
C LEU A 144 -8.00 -12.63 16.60
N ALA A 145 -7.49 -11.88 17.59
CA ALA A 145 -6.15 -11.27 17.49
C ALA A 145 -5.05 -12.33 17.30
N SER A 146 -5.08 -13.44 18.04
CA SER A 146 -4.10 -14.52 17.87
C SER A 146 -4.19 -15.17 16.48
N ARG A 147 -5.39 -15.30 15.90
CA ARG A 147 -5.58 -15.82 14.53
C ARG A 147 -5.07 -14.85 13.48
N PHE A 148 -5.33 -13.55 13.63
CA PHE A 148 -4.75 -12.54 12.76
C PHE A 148 -3.21 -12.58 12.78
N LEU A 149 -2.59 -12.70 13.95
CA LEU A 149 -1.13 -12.85 14.04
C LEU A 149 -0.65 -14.11 13.33
N ALA A 150 -1.29 -15.26 13.52
CA ALA A 150 -0.92 -16.50 12.84
C ALA A 150 -1.16 -16.43 11.32
N ALA A 151 -2.16 -15.67 10.89
CA ALA A 151 -2.44 -15.36 9.48
C ALA A 151 -1.48 -14.32 8.87
N GLY A 152 -0.59 -13.70 9.67
CA GLY A 152 0.34 -12.68 9.19
C GLY A 152 -0.24 -11.27 9.11
N GLU A 153 -1.39 -11.01 9.72
CA GLU A 153 -2.10 -9.72 9.68
C GLU A 153 -1.89 -8.94 10.99
N LEU A 154 -0.71 -8.35 11.17
CA LEU A 154 -0.34 -7.61 12.38
C LEU A 154 -1.31 -6.47 12.72
N THR A 155 -1.66 -5.66 11.73
CA THR A 155 -2.48 -4.46 11.93
C THR A 155 -3.91 -4.81 12.31
N SER A 156 -4.49 -5.87 11.71
CA SER A 156 -5.80 -6.40 12.12
C SER A 156 -5.79 -6.98 13.54
N ALA A 157 -4.69 -7.63 13.93
CA ALA A 157 -4.51 -8.08 15.32
C ALA A 157 -4.45 -6.89 16.30
N LEU A 158 -3.75 -5.82 15.92
CA LEU A 158 -3.70 -4.59 16.70
C LEU A 158 -5.08 -3.95 16.84
N VAL A 159 -5.93 -3.96 15.81
CA VAL A 159 -7.32 -3.47 15.91
C VAL A 159 -8.06 -4.21 17.04
N GLN A 160 -7.99 -5.55 17.07
CA GLN A 160 -8.63 -6.34 18.12
C GLN A 160 -8.06 -6.03 19.49
N TRP A 161 -6.74 -5.85 19.61
CA TRP A 161 -6.06 -5.50 20.84
C TRP A 161 -6.48 -4.12 21.38
N LEU A 162 -6.57 -3.13 20.51
CA LEU A 162 -7.00 -1.78 20.88
C LEU A 162 -8.46 -1.73 21.35
N ARG A 163 -9.30 -2.62 20.86
CA ARG A 163 -10.72 -2.74 21.24
C ARG A 163 -10.94 -3.52 22.55
N LEU A 164 -9.89 -4.14 23.12
CA LEU A 164 -9.98 -4.74 24.45
C LEU A 164 -9.90 -3.67 25.55
N PRO A 165 -10.71 -3.78 26.61
CA PRO A 165 -10.45 -3.04 27.84
C PRO A 165 -9.02 -3.28 28.33
N GLN A 166 -8.40 -2.30 28.97
CA GLN A 166 -6.99 -2.39 29.43
C GLN A 166 -6.76 -3.63 30.30
N ALA A 167 -7.68 -3.93 31.23
CA ALA A 167 -7.60 -5.09 32.11
C ALA A 167 -7.64 -6.44 31.37
N GLU A 168 -8.18 -6.46 30.16
CA GLU A 168 -8.30 -7.66 29.33
C GLU A 168 -7.14 -7.84 28.34
N ARG A 169 -6.18 -6.92 28.34
CA ARG A 169 -4.97 -6.98 27.49
C ARG A 169 -3.89 -7.83 28.14
N HIS A 170 -4.11 -9.14 28.18
CA HIS A 170 -3.23 -10.12 28.82
C HIS A 170 -3.12 -11.41 28.00
N ALA A 171 -2.22 -12.32 28.38
CA ALA A 171 -2.07 -13.64 27.76
C ALA A 171 -3.31 -14.50 27.95
N GLY A 172 -3.61 -15.33 26.95
CA GLY A 172 -4.76 -16.23 26.91
C GLY A 172 -5.32 -16.34 25.49
N ASP A 173 -6.14 -17.32 25.24
CA ASP A 173 -6.92 -17.49 24.00
C ASP A 173 -6.06 -17.55 22.71
N GLY A 174 -4.84 -18.13 22.84
CA GLY A 174 -3.87 -18.22 21.76
C GLY A 174 -2.84 -17.07 21.69
N LEU A 175 -2.92 -16.11 22.62
CA LEU A 175 -1.87 -15.10 22.84
C LEU A 175 -0.97 -15.54 23.99
N ASP A 176 0.30 -15.79 23.76
CA ASP A 176 1.31 -15.98 24.80
C ASP A 176 1.93 -14.64 25.24
N ALA A 177 2.85 -14.67 26.17
CA ALA A 177 3.51 -13.47 26.69
C ALA A 177 4.31 -12.72 25.61
N THR A 178 4.86 -13.43 24.63
CA THR A 178 5.63 -12.85 23.51
C THR A 178 4.71 -12.07 22.59
N LEU A 179 3.57 -12.64 22.23
CA LEU A 179 2.56 -11.99 21.37
C LEU A 179 1.88 -10.81 22.06
N VAL A 180 1.63 -10.90 23.37
CA VAL A 180 1.15 -9.78 24.18
C VAL A 180 2.15 -8.63 24.19
N THR A 181 3.44 -8.95 24.37
CA THR A 181 4.52 -7.95 24.30
C THR A 181 4.60 -7.30 22.91
N LEU A 182 4.47 -8.08 21.84
CA LEU A 182 4.42 -7.58 20.47
C LEU A 182 3.25 -6.61 20.29
N LEU A 183 2.02 -7.03 20.60
CA LEU A 183 0.82 -6.21 20.49
C LEU A 183 0.92 -4.91 21.32
N GLY A 184 1.49 -5.00 22.51
CA GLY A 184 1.78 -3.84 23.35
C GLY A 184 2.77 -2.85 22.73
N LYS A 185 3.68 -3.30 21.88
CA LYS A 185 4.65 -2.44 21.19
C LYS A 185 4.11 -1.87 19.86
N LEU A 186 3.26 -2.62 19.15
CA LEU A 186 2.78 -2.23 17.81
C LEU A 186 2.15 -0.83 17.78
N HIS A 187 1.38 -0.46 18.80
CA HIS A 187 0.75 0.86 18.86
C HIS A 187 1.74 2.01 19.15
N THR A 188 2.98 1.71 19.47
CA THR A 188 4.06 2.69 19.67
C THR A 188 5.04 2.71 18.50
N TRP A 189 4.88 1.82 17.53
CA TRP A 189 5.70 1.84 16.33
C TRP A 189 5.28 2.98 15.43
N HIS A 190 6.25 3.81 15.07
CA HIS A 190 6.04 4.90 14.15
C HIS A 190 5.71 4.33 12.77
N GLY A 191 4.50 4.56 12.32
CA GLY A 191 4.00 4.14 11.03
C GLY A 191 2.49 4.33 10.93
N GLU A 192 2.00 4.38 9.73
CA GLU A 192 0.61 4.62 9.38
C GLU A 192 -0.32 3.56 9.97
N ASP A 193 0.12 2.32 9.97
CA ASP A 193 -0.64 1.18 10.49
C ASP A 193 -0.93 1.32 11.98
N GLY A 194 0.11 1.65 12.77
CA GLY A 194 0.02 1.78 14.22
C GLY A 194 -0.64 3.07 14.68
N PHE A 195 -0.42 4.17 13.98
CA PHE A 195 -0.85 5.50 14.42
C PHE A 195 -2.13 5.99 13.75
N ILE A 196 -2.49 5.47 12.58
CA ILE A 196 -3.69 5.90 11.84
C ILE A 196 -4.65 4.73 11.64
N ALA A 197 -4.26 3.68 10.91
CA ALA A 197 -5.21 2.68 10.43
C ALA A 197 -5.84 1.87 11.58
N ALA A 198 -5.03 1.29 12.47
CA ALA A 198 -5.56 0.49 13.58
C ALA A 198 -6.37 1.31 14.59
N PRO A 199 -5.91 2.50 15.06
CA PRO A 199 -6.71 3.36 15.94
C PRO A 199 -8.02 3.82 15.30
N LEU A 200 -8.00 4.19 14.02
CA LEU A 200 -9.21 4.59 13.29
C LEU A 200 -10.20 3.42 13.17
N ALA A 201 -9.72 2.24 12.77
CA ALA A 201 -10.53 1.03 12.67
C ALA A 201 -11.16 0.66 14.01
N ALA A 202 -10.37 0.69 15.10
CA ALA A 202 -10.86 0.40 16.45
C ALA A 202 -11.93 1.41 16.89
N ARG A 203 -11.73 2.70 16.63
CA ARG A 203 -12.67 3.78 16.94
C ARG A 203 -13.99 3.64 16.17
N LEU A 204 -13.93 3.24 14.92
CA LEU A 204 -15.09 3.04 14.04
C LEU A 204 -15.82 1.71 14.31
N GLY A 205 -15.29 0.85 15.16
CA GLY A 205 -15.87 -0.45 15.43
C GLY A 205 -15.61 -1.48 14.34
N LEU A 206 -14.66 -1.24 13.44
CA LEU A 206 -14.26 -2.22 12.43
C LEU A 206 -13.50 -3.37 13.10
N GLU A 207 -13.64 -4.57 12.55
CA GLU A 207 -12.99 -5.76 13.12
C GLU A 207 -11.62 -6.05 12.49
N ARG A 208 -11.33 -5.50 11.30
CA ARG A 208 -10.04 -5.64 10.59
C ARG A 208 -9.73 -4.41 9.74
N VAL A 209 -8.49 -4.32 9.31
CA VAL A 209 -8.04 -3.54 8.15
C VAL A 209 -7.66 -4.51 7.03
N VAL A 210 -7.61 -4.03 5.79
CA VAL A 210 -7.37 -4.87 4.62
C VAL A 210 -5.98 -4.57 4.04
N PRO A 211 -5.00 -5.46 4.21
CA PRO A 211 -3.74 -5.36 3.48
C PRO A 211 -3.99 -5.47 1.98
N MET A 212 -3.42 -4.57 1.18
CA MET A 212 -3.64 -4.55 -0.26
C MET A 212 -2.36 -4.42 -1.09
N ASP A 213 -1.19 -4.31 -0.44
CA ASP A 213 0.09 -4.21 -1.14
C ASP A 213 0.46 -5.51 -1.87
N ASP A 214 1.13 -5.36 -3.01
CA ASP A 214 1.63 -6.47 -3.82
C ASP A 214 3.07 -6.20 -4.27
N GLN A 215 3.99 -7.03 -3.80
CA GLN A 215 5.41 -6.98 -4.15
C GLN A 215 5.83 -8.19 -5.01
N ALA A 216 4.87 -8.97 -5.54
CA ALA A 216 5.16 -10.18 -6.30
C ALA A 216 5.75 -9.88 -7.68
N GLU A 217 5.54 -8.67 -8.20
CA GLU A 217 6.06 -8.23 -9.49
C GLU A 217 7.52 -7.79 -9.44
N TYR A 218 8.15 -7.83 -8.27
CA TYR A 218 9.57 -7.51 -8.18
C TYR A 218 10.37 -8.34 -9.18
N MET A 219 11.01 -7.66 -10.11
CA MET A 219 11.89 -8.24 -11.12
C MET A 219 13.33 -7.91 -10.74
N PRO A 220 14.14 -8.89 -10.36
CA PRO A 220 15.58 -8.67 -10.16
C PRO A 220 16.18 -8.04 -11.42
N VAL A 221 17.01 -7.03 -11.26
CA VAL A 221 17.81 -6.48 -12.35
C VAL A 221 19.20 -7.10 -12.31
N ASP A 222 19.81 -7.32 -13.48
CA ASP A 222 21.11 -8.00 -13.60
C ASP A 222 22.23 -7.28 -12.84
N ASP A 223 22.13 -5.95 -12.71
CA ASP A 223 23.06 -5.12 -11.96
C ASP A 223 22.29 -4.11 -11.08
N GLU A 224 21.94 -4.53 -9.85
CA GLU A 224 21.23 -3.70 -8.88
C GLU A 224 21.98 -2.43 -8.51
N LYS A 225 23.32 -2.51 -8.44
CA LYS A 225 24.15 -1.36 -8.11
C LYS A 225 24.10 -0.31 -9.21
N ALA A 226 24.22 -0.74 -10.47
CA ALA A 226 24.13 0.18 -11.61
C ALA A 226 22.72 0.76 -11.73
N SER A 227 21.69 -0.07 -11.53
CA SER A 227 20.29 0.37 -11.51
C SER A 227 20.04 1.41 -10.41
N GLY A 228 20.44 1.14 -9.19
CA GLY A 228 20.29 2.08 -8.07
C GLY A 228 21.05 3.40 -8.32
N ALA A 229 22.25 3.35 -8.88
CA ALA A 229 23.03 4.54 -9.22
C ALA A 229 22.35 5.38 -10.34
N ALA A 230 21.76 4.72 -11.34
CA ALA A 230 21.05 5.37 -12.43
C ALA A 230 19.79 6.09 -11.93
N ILE A 231 18.99 5.44 -11.08
CA ILE A 231 17.80 6.03 -10.47
C ILE A 231 18.19 7.18 -9.53
N ALA A 232 19.19 7.00 -8.66
CA ALA A 232 19.66 8.06 -7.77
C ALA A 232 20.13 9.32 -8.56
N LYS A 233 20.78 9.10 -9.70
CA LYS A 233 21.19 10.19 -10.60
C LYS A 233 19.99 10.88 -11.25
N ALA A 234 18.95 10.14 -11.65
CA ALA A 234 17.73 10.72 -12.20
C ALA A 234 16.99 11.58 -11.15
N TRP A 235 17.00 11.15 -9.89
CA TRP A 235 16.40 11.89 -8.78
C TRP A 235 17.20 13.12 -8.33
N ASP A 236 18.45 13.27 -8.74
CA ASP A 236 19.24 14.49 -8.50
C ASP A 236 18.82 15.61 -9.47
N ASN A 237 17.64 16.18 -9.22
CA ASN A 237 17.02 17.19 -10.08
C ASN A 237 16.37 18.32 -9.25
N PRO A 238 16.05 19.47 -9.90
CA PRO A 238 15.45 20.62 -9.21
C PRO A 238 14.11 20.33 -8.55
N ALA A 239 13.28 19.44 -9.13
CA ALA A 239 11.98 19.07 -8.56
C ALA A 239 12.14 18.29 -7.25
N THR A 240 13.10 17.36 -7.17
CA THR A 240 13.47 16.65 -5.94
C THR A 240 13.95 17.63 -4.86
N THR A 241 14.80 18.57 -5.22
CA THR A 241 15.27 19.62 -4.28
C THR A 241 14.11 20.44 -3.75
N GLN A 242 13.18 20.85 -4.60
CA GLN A 242 12.00 21.61 -4.19
C GLN A 242 11.06 20.78 -3.33
N ARG A 243 10.80 19.53 -3.70
CA ARG A 243 9.95 18.60 -2.93
C ARG A 243 10.51 18.38 -1.53
N LYS A 244 11.84 18.12 -1.43
CA LYS A 244 12.51 17.98 -0.14
C LYS A 244 12.39 19.24 0.71
N LYS A 245 12.62 20.43 0.15
CA LYS A 245 12.45 21.70 0.87
C LYS A 245 11.03 21.89 1.41
N ASN A 246 10.02 21.50 0.62
CA ASN A 246 8.62 21.58 1.04
C ASN A 246 8.34 20.62 2.21
N SER A 247 8.83 19.38 2.13
CA SER A 247 8.69 18.37 3.19
C SER A 247 9.37 18.82 4.48
N ASP A 248 10.64 19.22 4.41
CA ASP A 248 11.41 19.71 5.56
C ASP A 248 10.69 20.88 6.28
N ALA A 249 10.10 21.79 5.50
CA ALA A 249 9.36 22.95 6.04
C ALA A 249 8.04 22.56 6.75
N LEU A 250 7.38 21.48 6.30
CA LEU A 250 6.19 20.94 6.94
C LEU A 250 6.57 20.17 8.20
N GLU A 251 7.58 19.30 8.13
CA GLU A 251 8.04 18.48 9.24
C GLU A 251 8.56 19.31 10.42
N ALA A 252 9.23 20.44 10.14
CA ALA A 252 9.72 21.36 11.17
C ALA A 252 8.61 21.99 12.05
N ARG A 253 7.33 21.84 11.67
CA ARG A 253 6.19 22.44 12.36
C ARG A 253 5.26 21.43 13.04
N LEU A 254 5.61 20.13 13.06
CA LEU A 254 4.73 19.06 13.54
C LEU A 254 4.65 19.03 15.07
N SER A 255 4.00 20.03 15.68
CA SER A 255 3.87 20.13 17.12
C SER A 255 2.41 20.12 17.62
N THR A 256 1.46 20.41 16.76
CA THR A 256 0.03 20.47 17.08
C THR A 256 -0.81 19.62 16.13
N PRO A 257 -2.05 19.24 16.51
CA PRO A 257 -2.97 18.53 15.61
C PRO A 257 -3.28 19.32 14.33
N GLU A 258 -3.29 20.64 14.40
CA GLU A 258 -3.51 21.53 13.26
C GLU A 258 -2.32 21.53 12.30
N ASP A 259 -1.09 21.48 12.80
CA ASP A 259 0.12 21.38 11.98
C ASP A 259 0.15 20.07 11.20
N VAL A 260 -0.15 18.95 11.87
CA VAL A 260 -0.22 17.63 11.24
C VAL A 260 -1.31 17.60 10.17
N LEU A 261 -2.49 18.12 10.47
CA LEU A 261 -3.57 18.21 9.50
C LEU A 261 -3.20 19.10 8.30
N ALA A 262 -2.48 20.19 8.53
CA ALA A 262 -1.98 21.07 7.47
C ALA A 262 -0.95 20.34 6.59
N MET A 263 -0.05 19.55 7.17
CA MET A 263 0.89 18.70 6.43
C MET A 263 0.14 17.70 5.53
N TYR A 264 -0.82 16.96 6.06
CA TYR A 264 -1.60 16.01 5.26
C TYR A 264 -2.37 16.69 4.12
N ARG A 265 -2.93 17.87 4.36
CA ARG A 265 -3.57 18.67 3.29
C ARG A 265 -2.59 19.09 2.21
N ALA A 266 -1.39 19.51 2.59
CA ALA A 266 -0.36 19.91 1.65
C ALA A 266 0.13 18.72 0.81
N ILE A 267 0.37 17.55 1.41
CA ILE A 267 0.79 16.33 0.71
C ILE A 267 -0.28 15.87 -0.29
N ASN A 268 -1.56 15.97 0.10
CA ASN A 268 -2.69 15.51 -0.72
C ASN A 268 -3.27 16.62 -1.61
N ASP A 269 -2.62 17.78 -1.73
CA ASP A 269 -3.05 18.85 -2.63
C ASP A 269 -2.76 18.46 -4.08
N PRO A 270 -3.74 18.47 -5.00
CA PRO A 270 -3.55 18.11 -6.41
C PRO A 270 -2.45 18.93 -7.10
N SER A 271 -2.16 20.15 -6.65
CA SER A 271 -1.07 20.99 -7.20
C SER A 271 0.31 20.36 -7.00
N GLN A 272 0.47 19.46 -6.01
CA GLN A 272 1.73 18.76 -5.76
C GLN A 272 1.97 17.58 -6.71
N ALA A 273 0.93 17.08 -7.39
CA ALA A 273 1.04 15.89 -8.24
C ALA A 273 2.10 16.05 -9.33
N ARG A 274 2.18 17.22 -9.96
CA ARG A 274 3.18 17.50 -10.98
C ARG A 274 4.60 17.52 -10.40
N LEU A 275 4.80 18.17 -9.27
CA LEU A 275 6.10 18.23 -8.59
C LEU A 275 6.55 16.82 -8.16
N THR A 276 5.63 16.02 -7.63
CA THR A 276 5.89 14.64 -7.23
C THR A 276 6.30 13.79 -8.44
N PHE A 277 5.55 13.89 -9.55
CA PHE A 277 5.88 13.17 -10.77
C PHE A 277 7.25 13.58 -11.33
N ASP A 278 7.51 14.88 -11.47
CA ASP A 278 8.78 15.39 -12.04
C ASP A 278 10.00 15.08 -11.16
N SER A 279 9.79 14.93 -9.85
CA SER A 279 10.87 14.57 -8.92
C SER A 279 11.22 13.09 -8.91
N ASP A 280 10.31 12.21 -9.35
CA ASP A 280 10.41 10.76 -9.19
C ASP A 280 10.17 10.03 -10.53
N PHE A 281 8.94 9.63 -10.84
CA PHE A 281 8.63 8.80 -12.01
C PHE A 281 8.98 9.47 -13.33
N GLY A 282 8.68 10.76 -13.47
CA GLY A 282 9.05 11.53 -14.65
C GLY A 282 10.55 11.56 -14.88
N ALA A 283 11.32 11.82 -13.82
CA ALA A 283 12.77 11.79 -13.87
C ALA A 283 13.31 10.40 -14.20
N ALA A 284 12.75 9.36 -13.61
CA ALA A 284 13.14 7.98 -13.89
C ALA A 284 12.85 7.57 -15.33
N LEU A 285 11.71 8.00 -15.91
CA LEU A 285 11.39 7.72 -17.33
C LEU A 285 12.38 8.37 -18.31
N GLU A 286 13.01 9.46 -17.93
CA GLU A 286 14.04 10.16 -18.73
C GLU A 286 15.45 9.55 -18.55
N GLU A 287 15.61 8.55 -17.70
CA GLU A 287 16.89 7.86 -17.48
C GLU A 287 17.38 7.22 -18.79
N PRO A 288 18.63 7.57 -19.26
CA PRO A 288 19.03 7.31 -20.65
C PRO A 288 19.68 5.95 -20.89
N SER A 289 19.82 5.08 -19.88
CA SER A 289 20.56 3.82 -20.05
C SER A 289 19.88 2.89 -21.07
N ALA A 290 20.67 2.15 -21.82
CA ALA A 290 20.17 1.15 -22.75
C ALA A 290 19.47 -0.01 -22.02
N GLN A 291 19.81 -0.25 -20.76
CA GLN A 291 19.18 -1.25 -19.88
C GLN A 291 17.77 -0.86 -19.47
N GLY A 292 17.43 0.44 -19.55
CA GLY A 292 16.08 0.94 -19.22
C GLY A 292 15.75 0.86 -17.74
N TYR A 293 16.71 1.08 -16.87
CA TYR A 293 16.51 1.00 -15.42
C TYR A 293 15.35 1.87 -14.93
N GLY A 294 15.24 3.09 -15.44
CA GLY A 294 14.13 3.98 -15.07
C GLY A 294 12.78 3.47 -15.53
N ARG A 295 12.66 2.93 -16.73
CA ARG A 295 11.42 2.31 -17.23
C ARG A 295 11.04 1.08 -16.41
N ASN A 296 12.02 0.26 -16.02
CA ASN A 296 11.78 -0.91 -15.17
C ASN A 296 11.27 -0.48 -13.79
N TYR A 297 11.88 0.55 -13.19
CA TYR A 297 11.43 1.12 -11.92
C TYR A 297 9.99 1.61 -11.98
N VAL A 298 9.65 2.44 -12.97
CA VAL A 298 8.28 2.98 -13.13
C VAL A 298 7.28 1.86 -13.44
N GLY A 299 7.64 0.93 -14.34
CA GLY A 299 6.78 -0.21 -14.70
C GLY A 299 6.44 -1.10 -13.49
N TYR A 300 7.42 -1.34 -12.61
CA TYR A 300 7.19 -2.03 -11.35
C TYR A 300 6.16 -1.30 -10.47
N TRP A 301 6.36 0.00 -10.24
CA TRP A 301 5.47 0.81 -9.41
C TRP A 301 4.06 0.94 -9.98
N GLU A 302 3.93 1.13 -11.29
CA GLU A 302 2.63 1.19 -11.96
C GLU A 302 1.89 -0.15 -11.86
N THR A 303 2.58 -1.28 -12.07
CA THR A 303 1.98 -2.61 -11.95
C THR A 303 1.50 -2.86 -10.51
N ARG A 304 2.32 -2.52 -9.53
CA ARG A 304 1.97 -2.59 -8.10
C ARG A 304 0.73 -1.74 -7.78
N ASN A 305 0.71 -0.48 -8.22
CA ASN A 305 -0.42 0.43 -8.00
C ASN A 305 -1.71 -0.07 -8.67
N LEU A 306 -1.63 -0.62 -9.89
CA LEU A 306 -2.79 -1.21 -10.58
C LEU A 306 -3.36 -2.43 -9.83
N ARG A 307 -2.53 -3.20 -9.14
CA ARG A 307 -3.00 -4.32 -8.32
C ARG A 307 -3.65 -3.87 -7.02
N MET A 308 -3.24 -2.75 -6.47
CA MET A 308 -3.86 -2.16 -5.28
C MET A 308 -5.19 -1.46 -5.59
N ALA A 309 -5.39 -1.00 -6.83
CA ALA A 309 -6.61 -0.30 -7.27
C ALA A 309 -7.73 -1.27 -7.67
#